data_7a204a89c502f962ae607e7042d5e822
#
_entry.id   7a204a89c502f962ae607e7042d5e822
#
_cell.length_a   1.000
_cell.length_b   1.000
_cell.length_c   1.000
_cell.angle_alpha   90.00
_cell.angle_beta   90.00
_cell.angle_gamma   90.00
#
_symmetry.space_group_name_H-M   'P 1'
#
loop_
_entity.id
_entity.type
_entity.pdbx_description
1 polymer ?
#
loop_
_entity_poly.entity_id
_entity_poly.type
_entity_poly.pdbx_seq_one_letter_code
_entity_poly.pdbx_strand_id
1 'polypeptide(L)'
;MQIFLNSLGATCASGWTYLRNVVPQLSSRADVHTSVLVKQQLRHGLTSSPNLSFLDFESPAEAVRRFWFEQRALPGLIRKSGADVLISAGNFALRDSPVPQILLSGNSLYISSDFSRDLFLRGEYGLWLDNRIKAFFAQRSIHWTDATVAPSRTFAEELRRWTGKKIVSIPHGFDRHVFFADATPLPERVQQKLDSDSNALRLLFVSHYNYYRNFETLLNALPIVRERLGKKIRLFLTCYLRSEDNPGSYRAEEAAALIEKLGIRDEVVELGTIPYNLLHHVYRSCDVYVTPAYAETFAHPLVEAMASGLPIVASDMPVHREICGQAALYFSRFSPEELSRQIIGMAKSADCRLQLSHLGIIRSNDFSWAKHTDELIELATALVRSRARLFETRVLTAKSGSDVQTVGEIG
;
A
#
# COMPACT_ATOMS: atom_id res chain seq x y z
N MET A 1 10.04 3.75 -25.24
CA MET A 1 9.07 2.69 -24.91
C MET A 1 7.72 3.33 -24.53
N GLN A 2 6.62 2.77 -25.03
CA GLN A 2 5.26 3.25 -24.74
C GLN A 2 4.66 2.39 -23.61
N ILE A 3 4.34 2.99 -22.48
CA ILE A 3 3.73 2.32 -21.33
C ILE A 3 2.25 2.66 -21.26
N PHE A 4 1.38 1.66 -21.05
CA PHE A 4 -0.01 1.88 -20.66
C PHE A 4 -0.17 1.56 -19.18
N LEU A 5 -0.44 2.58 -18.37
CA LEU A 5 -0.70 2.43 -16.92
C LEU A 5 -2.20 2.41 -16.66
N ASN A 6 -2.75 1.22 -16.37
CA ASN A 6 -4.13 1.09 -15.92
C ASN A 6 -4.21 1.34 -14.41
N SER A 7 -4.76 2.47 -14.02
CA SER A 7 -4.92 2.85 -12.61
C SER A 7 -6.38 2.93 -12.15
N LEU A 8 -7.33 2.37 -12.90
CA LEU A 8 -8.75 2.36 -12.51
C LEU A 8 -9.00 1.67 -11.14
N GLY A 9 -8.11 0.76 -10.75
CA GLY A 9 -8.11 0.09 -9.46
C GLY A 9 -7.55 0.93 -8.29
N ALA A 10 -6.81 1.98 -8.59
CA ALA A 10 -6.14 2.81 -7.59
C ALA A 10 -7.06 3.94 -7.08
N THR A 11 -8.15 3.58 -6.42
CA THR A 11 -9.25 4.51 -6.11
C THR A 11 -9.20 5.15 -4.72
N CYS A 12 -8.40 4.64 -3.81
CA CYS A 12 -8.31 5.12 -2.43
C CYS A 12 -6.94 4.85 -1.81
N ALA A 13 -6.65 5.55 -0.72
CA ALA A 13 -5.49 5.35 0.17
C ALA A 13 -4.17 5.00 -0.57
N SER A 14 -3.72 3.75 -0.45
CA SER A 14 -2.44 3.28 -1.01
C SER A 14 -2.35 3.39 -2.54
N GLY A 15 -3.45 3.18 -3.26
CA GLY A 15 -3.48 3.32 -4.71
C GLY A 15 -3.27 4.77 -5.16
N TRP A 16 -3.91 5.73 -4.48
CA TRP A 16 -3.69 7.15 -4.74
C TRP A 16 -2.27 7.58 -4.36
N THR A 17 -1.76 7.11 -3.22
CA THR A 17 -0.36 7.35 -2.81
C THR A 17 0.61 6.85 -3.88
N TYR A 18 0.36 5.66 -4.43
CA TYR A 18 1.17 5.11 -5.52
C TYR A 18 1.18 6.04 -6.74
N LEU A 19 0.01 6.40 -7.27
CA LEU A 19 -0.09 7.26 -8.48
C LEU A 19 0.57 8.62 -8.29
N ARG A 20 0.30 9.27 -7.17
CA ARG A 20 0.83 10.60 -6.86
C ARG A 20 2.37 10.61 -6.82
N ASN A 21 3.00 9.50 -6.48
CA ASN A 21 4.45 9.41 -6.40
C ASN A 21 5.09 8.84 -7.67
N VAL A 22 4.46 7.86 -8.34
CA VAL A 22 5.05 7.22 -9.53
C VAL A 22 4.82 8.05 -10.81
N VAL A 23 3.66 8.70 -10.97
CA VAL A 23 3.37 9.49 -12.17
C VAL A 23 4.39 10.64 -12.37
N PRO A 24 4.80 11.42 -11.35
CA PRO A 24 5.86 12.40 -11.50
C PRO A 24 7.22 11.79 -11.89
N GLN A 25 7.56 10.61 -11.35
CA GLN A 25 8.80 9.92 -11.74
C GLN A 25 8.77 9.49 -13.22
N LEU A 26 7.63 8.96 -13.70
CA LEU A 26 7.43 8.61 -15.11
C LEU A 26 7.48 9.86 -16.01
N SER A 27 6.96 11.00 -15.54
CA SER A 27 6.95 12.26 -16.30
C SER A 27 8.33 12.84 -16.55
N SER A 28 9.27 12.59 -15.66
CA SER A 28 10.67 13.09 -15.78
C SER A 28 11.54 12.23 -16.71
N ARG A 29 11.04 11.08 -17.18
CA ARG A 29 11.80 10.14 -18.03
C ARG A 29 11.64 10.48 -19.50
N ALA A 30 12.74 10.77 -20.18
CA ALA A 30 12.75 11.01 -21.62
C ALA A 30 12.70 9.73 -22.48
N ASP A 31 13.04 8.58 -21.91
CA ASP A 31 13.12 7.28 -22.56
C ASP A 31 11.76 6.51 -22.60
N VAL A 32 10.75 7.02 -21.89
CA VAL A 32 9.42 6.43 -21.87
C VAL A 32 8.33 7.48 -22.11
N HIS A 33 7.24 7.06 -22.75
CA HIS A 33 5.99 7.80 -22.81
C HIS A 33 4.89 6.98 -22.16
N THR A 34 4.13 7.57 -21.25
CA THR A 34 3.13 6.82 -20.47
C THR A 34 1.72 7.33 -20.72
N SER A 35 0.83 6.43 -21.18
CA SER A 35 -0.61 6.65 -21.23
C SER A 35 -1.22 6.19 -19.90
N VAL A 36 -1.70 7.12 -19.09
CA VAL A 36 -2.27 6.86 -17.77
C VAL A 36 -3.80 6.82 -17.87
N LEU A 37 -4.38 5.66 -17.69
CA LEU A 37 -5.84 5.49 -17.57
C LEU A 37 -6.24 5.72 -16.11
N VAL A 38 -6.97 6.79 -15.84
CA VAL A 38 -7.29 7.25 -14.49
C VAL A 38 -8.78 7.60 -14.38
N LYS A 39 -9.34 7.51 -13.17
CA LYS A 39 -10.67 8.06 -12.90
C LYS A 39 -10.64 9.57 -12.96
N GLN A 40 -11.65 10.18 -13.58
CA GLN A 40 -11.78 11.64 -13.77
C GLN A 40 -11.58 12.41 -12.44
N GLN A 41 -12.13 11.91 -11.35
CA GLN A 41 -12.01 12.53 -10.01
C GLN A 41 -10.55 12.66 -9.52
N LEU A 42 -9.67 11.74 -9.92
CA LEU A 42 -8.25 11.73 -9.50
C LEU A 42 -7.35 12.51 -10.47
N ARG A 43 -7.84 12.86 -11.65
CA ARG A 43 -7.07 13.54 -12.69
C ARG A 43 -6.53 14.90 -12.24
N HIS A 44 -7.32 15.67 -11.49
CA HIS A 44 -6.96 17.02 -11.03
C HIS A 44 -5.73 17.04 -10.09
N GLY A 45 -5.42 15.93 -9.43
CA GLY A 45 -4.25 15.81 -8.56
C GLY A 45 -2.96 15.37 -9.27
N LEU A 46 -2.98 15.18 -10.61
CA LEU A 46 -1.82 14.72 -11.39
C LEU A 46 -1.38 15.79 -12.39
N THR A 47 -0.07 16.09 -12.38
CA THR A 47 0.53 17.10 -13.25
C THR A 47 0.67 16.58 -14.67
N SER A 48 0.35 17.40 -15.67
CA SER A 48 0.57 17.09 -17.07
C SER A 48 2.04 17.28 -17.46
N SER A 49 2.54 16.45 -18.37
CA SER A 49 3.90 16.50 -18.91
C SER A 49 3.89 16.04 -20.37
N PRO A 50 4.85 16.46 -21.20
CA PRO A 50 4.96 15.96 -22.59
C PRO A 50 5.08 14.44 -22.69
N ASN A 51 5.65 13.78 -21.68
CA ASN A 51 5.83 12.33 -21.64
C ASN A 51 4.62 11.57 -21.02
N LEU A 52 3.54 12.30 -20.70
CA LEU A 52 2.32 11.72 -20.12
C LEU A 52 1.09 12.07 -20.98
N SER A 53 0.33 11.05 -21.32
CA SER A 53 -1.01 11.19 -21.87
C SER A 53 -2.02 10.65 -20.89
N PHE A 54 -3.09 11.40 -20.59
CA PHE A 54 -4.13 10.95 -19.68
C PHE A 54 -5.39 10.53 -20.44
N LEU A 55 -5.92 9.39 -20.06
CA LEU A 55 -7.19 8.88 -20.54
C LEU A 55 -8.15 8.89 -19.34
N ASP A 56 -9.03 9.88 -19.31
CA ASP A 56 -10.05 9.98 -18.29
C ASP A 56 -11.19 9.00 -18.59
N PHE A 57 -11.55 8.20 -17.60
CA PHE A 57 -12.58 7.21 -17.82
C PHE A 57 -13.50 7.04 -16.63
N GLU A 58 -14.80 7.01 -16.89
CA GLU A 58 -15.77 6.59 -15.90
C GLU A 58 -15.85 5.06 -15.85
N SER A 59 -15.41 4.49 -14.75
CA SER A 59 -15.48 3.04 -14.53
C SER A 59 -16.45 2.71 -13.40
N PRO A 60 -17.06 1.51 -13.42
CA PRO A 60 -17.86 1.05 -12.29
C PRO A 60 -17.08 1.10 -10.98
N ALA A 61 -17.73 1.54 -9.90
CA ALA A 61 -17.10 1.62 -8.58
C ALA A 61 -16.82 0.23 -8.00
N GLU A 62 -17.72 -0.71 -8.22
CA GLU A 62 -17.63 -2.08 -7.72
C GLU A 62 -16.50 -2.87 -8.40
N ALA A 63 -15.65 -3.53 -7.60
CA ALA A 63 -14.45 -4.20 -8.10
C ALA A 63 -14.74 -5.30 -9.15
N VAL A 64 -15.80 -6.09 -8.96
CA VAL A 64 -16.15 -7.17 -9.90
C VAL A 64 -16.71 -6.62 -11.21
N ARG A 65 -17.59 -5.63 -11.17
CA ARG A 65 -18.10 -4.97 -12.38
C ARG A 65 -17.00 -4.26 -13.14
N ARG A 66 -16.08 -3.58 -12.42
CA ARG A 66 -14.90 -2.97 -13.00
C ARG A 66 -14.00 -4.00 -13.67
N PHE A 67 -13.74 -5.15 -13.04
CA PHE A 67 -12.97 -6.23 -13.62
C PHE A 67 -13.52 -6.65 -14.99
N TRP A 68 -14.82 -6.93 -15.09
CA TRP A 68 -15.45 -7.33 -16.35
C TRP A 68 -15.45 -6.22 -17.40
N PHE A 69 -15.62 -4.97 -16.97
CA PHE A 69 -15.50 -3.81 -17.84
C PHE A 69 -14.07 -3.70 -18.42
N GLU A 70 -13.04 -3.82 -17.58
CA GLU A 70 -11.65 -3.80 -17.99
C GLU A 70 -11.34 -4.91 -19.01
N GLN A 71 -11.80 -6.13 -18.79
CA GLN A 71 -11.61 -7.24 -19.75
C GLN A 71 -12.13 -6.93 -21.17
N ARG A 72 -13.17 -6.10 -21.29
CA ARG A 72 -13.78 -5.75 -22.59
C ARG A 72 -13.19 -4.49 -23.20
N ALA A 73 -12.96 -3.44 -22.42
CA ALA A 73 -12.60 -2.13 -22.91
C ALA A 73 -11.08 -1.93 -23.09
N LEU A 74 -10.26 -2.40 -22.13
CA LEU A 74 -8.83 -2.13 -22.13
C LEU A 74 -8.07 -2.68 -23.34
N PRO A 75 -8.31 -3.88 -23.88
CA PRO A 75 -7.57 -4.35 -25.04
C PRO A 75 -7.66 -3.42 -26.25
N GLY A 76 -8.82 -2.79 -26.45
CA GLY A 76 -9.03 -1.79 -27.50
C GLY A 76 -8.27 -0.49 -27.24
N LEU A 77 -8.29 0.00 -26.02
CA LEU A 77 -7.58 1.23 -25.62
C LEU A 77 -6.05 1.05 -25.72
N ILE A 78 -5.53 -0.08 -25.27
CA ILE A 78 -4.10 -0.42 -25.34
C ILE A 78 -3.62 -0.46 -26.78
N ARG A 79 -4.36 -1.11 -27.70
CA ARG A 79 -3.99 -1.13 -29.13
C ARG A 79 -4.01 0.28 -29.74
N LYS A 80 -5.01 1.12 -29.41
CA LYS A 80 -5.11 2.50 -29.90
C LYS A 80 -3.98 3.38 -29.40
N SER A 81 -3.47 3.15 -28.18
CA SER A 81 -2.36 3.93 -27.62
C SER A 81 -0.99 3.56 -28.19
N GLY A 82 -0.89 2.45 -28.94
CA GLY A 82 0.41 1.96 -29.42
C GLY A 82 1.35 1.49 -28.32
N ALA A 83 0.81 1.07 -27.17
CA ALA A 83 1.62 0.68 -26.02
C ALA A 83 2.43 -0.60 -26.30
N ASP A 84 3.67 -0.61 -25.80
CA ASP A 84 4.58 -1.77 -25.81
C ASP A 84 4.34 -2.70 -24.62
N VAL A 85 3.86 -2.15 -23.51
CA VAL A 85 3.65 -2.84 -22.23
C VAL A 85 2.46 -2.27 -21.46
N LEU A 86 1.72 -3.16 -20.78
CA LEU A 86 0.66 -2.80 -19.84
C LEU A 86 1.17 -2.95 -18.40
N ILE A 87 0.96 -1.93 -17.57
CA ILE A 87 1.11 -2.00 -16.12
C ILE A 87 -0.27 -1.85 -15.49
N SER A 88 -0.75 -2.89 -14.80
CA SER A 88 -2.05 -2.91 -14.13
C SER A 88 -1.88 -2.65 -12.64
N ALA A 89 -2.28 -1.45 -12.17
CA ALA A 89 -2.26 -1.06 -10.77
C ALA A 89 -3.64 -1.31 -10.13
N GLY A 90 -3.81 -2.39 -9.39
CA GLY A 90 -5.10 -2.65 -8.73
C GLY A 90 -5.47 -4.10 -8.49
N ASN A 91 -4.49 -4.99 -8.41
CA ASN A 91 -4.63 -6.42 -8.07
C ASN A 91 -5.33 -7.30 -9.14
N PHE A 92 -5.86 -6.73 -10.23
CA PHE A 92 -6.50 -7.46 -11.30
C PHE A 92 -5.81 -7.21 -12.64
N ALA A 93 -5.72 -8.26 -13.45
CA ALA A 93 -5.05 -8.26 -14.73
C ALA A 93 -6.04 -8.59 -15.87
N LEU A 94 -5.67 -8.24 -17.08
CA LEU A 94 -6.34 -8.76 -18.27
C LEU A 94 -6.02 -10.23 -18.46
N ARG A 95 -7.03 -11.01 -18.83
CA ARG A 95 -6.83 -12.41 -19.23
C ARG A 95 -6.06 -12.51 -20.54
N ASP A 96 -6.44 -11.68 -21.50
CA ASP A 96 -5.90 -11.68 -22.85
C ASP A 96 -5.35 -10.27 -23.17
N SER A 97 -4.16 -9.96 -22.63
CA SER A 97 -3.50 -8.68 -22.89
C SER A 97 -2.87 -8.67 -24.30
N PRO A 98 -3.09 -7.61 -25.11
CA PRO A 98 -2.47 -7.49 -26.43
C PRO A 98 -0.95 -7.28 -26.36
N VAL A 99 -0.42 -6.82 -25.22
CA VAL A 99 0.99 -6.54 -24.99
C VAL A 99 1.47 -7.25 -23.71
N PRO A 100 2.79 -7.39 -23.47
CA PRO A 100 3.30 -7.87 -22.18
C PRO A 100 2.66 -7.13 -21.01
N GLN A 101 2.32 -7.86 -19.95
CA GLN A 101 1.58 -7.30 -18.82
C GLN A 101 2.28 -7.51 -17.49
N ILE A 102 2.46 -6.42 -16.76
CA ILE A 102 2.89 -6.39 -15.35
C ILE A 102 1.68 -6.11 -14.46
N LEU A 103 1.48 -6.93 -13.45
CA LEU A 103 0.48 -6.70 -12.41
C LEU A 103 1.13 -6.19 -11.15
N LEU A 104 0.67 -5.07 -10.63
CA LEU A 104 1.04 -4.59 -9.30
C LEU A 104 0.04 -5.16 -8.27
N SER A 105 0.51 -6.09 -7.46
CA SER A 105 -0.29 -6.73 -6.40
C SER A 105 0.04 -6.13 -5.04
N GLY A 106 -0.96 -5.56 -4.38
CA GLY A 106 -0.77 -4.81 -3.15
C GLY A 106 -1.91 -5.00 -2.11
N ASN A 107 -2.59 -6.16 -2.09
CA ASN A 107 -3.65 -6.43 -1.13
C ASN A 107 -3.41 -7.73 -0.36
N SER A 108 -2.90 -7.61 0.87
CA SER A 108 -2.64 -8.74 1.77
C SER A 108 -3.90 -9.43 2.29
N LEU A 109 -5.07 -8.76 2.24
CA LEU A 109 -6.31 -9.31 2.80
C LEU A 109 -6.80 -10.56 2.04
N TYR A 110 -6.40 -10.71 0.77
CA TYR A 110 -6.77 -11.89 -0.04
C TYR A 110 -6.11 -13.18 0.46
N ILE A 111 -4.97 -13.07 1.14
CA ILE A 111 -4.17 -14.22 1.61
C ILE A 111 -4.08 -14.29 3.14
N SER A 112 -4.54 -13.27 3.86
CA SER A 112 -4.49 -13.21 5.32
C SER A 112 -5.49 -14.18 5.96
N SER A 113 -4.97 -15.23 6.61
CA SER A 113 -5.77 -16.15 7.42
C SER A 113 -6.37 -15.45 8.64
N ASP A 114 -5.62 -14.51 9.25
CA ASP A 114 -6.09 -13.75 10.41
C ASP A 114 -7.28 -12.87 10.04
N PHE A 115 -7.24 -12.20 8.87
CA PHE A 115 -8.37 -11.40 8.40
C PHE A 115 -9.60 -12.23 8.08
N SER A 116 -9.41 -13.37 7.41
CA SER A 116 -10.52 -14.30 7.12
C SER A 116 -11.18 -14.81 8.41
N ARG A 117 -10.36 -15.16 9.41
CA ARG A 117 -10.84 -15.61 10.73
C ARG A 117 -11.55 -14.48 11.49
N ASP A 118 -10.99 -13.27 11.48
CA ASP A 118 -11.56 -12.11 12.16
C ASP A 118 -12.95 -11.76 11.61
N LEU A 119 -13.10 -11.71 10.27
CA LEU A 119 -14.40 -11.50 9.63
C LEU A 119 -15.42 -12.56 10.03
N PHE A 120 -15.00 -13.82 10.09
CA PHE A 120 -15.89 -14.91 10.47
C PHE A 120 -16.33 -14.81 11.94
N LEU A 121 -15.40 -14.50 12.85
CA LEU A 121 -15.70 -14.32 14.29
C LEU A 121 -16.59 -13.11 14.58
N ARG A 122 -16.49 -12.06 13.75
CA ARG A 122 -17.36 -10.87 13.83
C ARG A 122 -18.75 -11.07 13.18
N GLY A 123 -19.00 -12.22 12.55
CA GLY A 123 -20.23 -12.46 11.79
C GLY A 123 -20.34 -11.69 10.48
N GLU A 124 -19.19 -11.17 9.96
CA GLU A 124 -19.11 -10.39 8.72
C GLU A 124 -19.05 -11.30 7.49
N TYR A 125 -20.02 -12.21 7.36
CA TYR A 125 -20.04 -13.23 6.29
C TYR A 125 -20.11 -12.63 4.89
N GLY A 126 -20.78 -11.48 4.73
CA GLY A 126 -20.85 -10.76 3.45
C GLY A 126 -19.48 -10.26 3.00
N LEU A 127 -18.72 -9.60 3.90
CA LEU A 127 -17.34 -9.15 3.64
C LEU A 127 -16.40 -10.33 3.45
N TRP A 128 -16.58 -11.40 4.20
CA TRP A 128 -15.78 -12.63 4.04
C TRP A 128 -15.97 -13.25 2.65
N LEU A 129 -17.22 -13.40 2.19
CA LEU A 129 -17.51 -13.93 0.87
C LEU A 129 -16.98 -13.02 -0.26
N ASP A 130 -17.21 -11.71 -0.16
CA ASP A 130 -16.69 -10.72 -1.11
C ASP A 130 -15.16 -10.78 -1.22
N ASN A 131 -14.46 -10.87 -0.07
CA ASN A 131 -13.01 -11.01 -0.04
C ASN A 131 -12.55 -12.32 -0.70
N ARG A 132 -13.25 -13.43 -0.49
CA ARG A 132 -12.94 -14.74 -1.13
C ARG A 132 -13.12 -14.69 -2.63
N ILE A 133 -14.19 -14.06 -3.12
CA ILE A 133 -14.43 -13.87 -4.56
C ILE A 133 -13.32 -13.01 -5.17
N LYS A 134 -12.97 -11.88 -4.54
CA LYS A 134 -11.88 -11.01 -5.00
C LYS A 134 -10.53 -11.73 -4.98
N ALA A 135 -10.25 -12.53 -3.95
CA ALA A 135 -9.04 -13.34 -3.84
C ALA A 135 -8.94 -14.34 -5.00
N PHE A 136 -10.03 -15.01 -5.37
CA PHE A 136 -10.06 -15.91 -6.53
C PHE A 136 -9.67 -15.19 -7.83
N PHE A 137 -10.26 -14.02 -8.11
CA PHE A 137 -9.91 -13.25 -9.32
C PHE A 137 -8.49 -12.69 -9.27
N ALA A 138 -8.00 -12.26 -8.09
CA ALA A 138 -6.62 -11.80 -7.92
C ALA A 138 -5.62 -12.93 -8.17
N GLN A 139 -5.87 -14.14 -7.65
CA GLN A 139 -5.04 -15.31 -7.92
C GLN A 139 -5.00 -15.65 -9.41
N ARG A 140 -6.17 -15.66 -10.09
CA ARG A 140 -6.24 -15.87 -11.55
C ARG A 140 -5.48 -14.79 -12.30
N SER A 141 -5.59 -13.54 -11.89
CA SER A 141 -4.87 -12.42 -12.48
C SER A 141 -3.35 -12.60 -12.44
N ILE A 142 -2.80 -13.09 -11.33
CA ILE A 142 -1.37 -13.42 -11.21
C ILE A 142 -0.96 -14.50 -12.21
N HIS A 143 -1.84 -15.45 -12.50
CA HIS A 143 -1.56 -16.51 -13.49
C HIS A 143 -1.62 -16.04 -14.96
N TRP A 144 -2.30 -14.94 -15.25
CA TRP A 144 -2.47 -14.41 -16.61
C TRP A 144 -1.37 -13.41 -17.00
N THR A 145 -0.57 -12.94 -16.05
CA THR A 145 0.45 -11.92 -16.30
C THR A 145 1.82 -12.48 -16.65
N ASP A 146 2.59 -11.72 -17.42
CA ASP A 146 4.00 -12.02 -17.72
C ASP A 146 4.88 -11.81 -16.50
N ALA A 147 4.55 -10.79 -15.66
CA ALA A 147 5.19 -10.56 -14.37
C ALA A 147 4.19 -10.00 -13.35
N THR A 148 4.37 -10.38 -12.09
CA THR A 148 3.66 -9.77 -10.95
C THR A 148 4.67 -9.14 -10.02
N VAL A 149 4.40 -7.91 -9.60
CA VAL A 149 5.23 -7.12 -8.69
C VAL A 149 4.52 -6.95 -7.36
N ALA A 150 5.25 -7.15 -6.28
CA ALA A 150 4.82 -6.91 -4.90
C ALA A 150 5.67 -5.79 -4.26
N PRO A 151 5.09 -4.97 -3.35
CA PRO A 151 5.77 -3.81 -2.75
C PRO A 151 6.76 -4.15 -1.64
N SER A 152 6.94 -5.43 -1.30
CA SER A 152 7.95 -5.90 -0.36
C SER A 152 8.36 -7.34 -0.68
N ARG A 153 9.54 -7.76 -0.22
CA ARG A 153 10.04 -9.14 -0.39
C ARG A 153 9.17 -10.13 0.37
N THR A 154 8.78 -9.77 1.57
CA THR A 154 7.90 -10.60 2.40
C THR A 154 6.57 -10.86 1.71
N PHE A 155 5.93 -9.82 1.20
CA PHE A 155 4.65 -9.99 0.52
C PHE A 155 4.80 -10.73 -0.84
N ALA A 156 5.91 -10.52 -1.56
CA ALA A 156 6.24 -11.32 -2.75
C ALA A 156 6.35 -12.81 -2.43
N GLU A 157 6.98 -13.16 -1.30
CA GLU A 157 7.11 -14.52 -0.83
C GLU A 157 5.76 -15.15 -0.46
N GLU A 158 4.89 -14.40 0.23
CA GLU A 158 3.52 -14.82 0.55
C GLU A 158 2.70 -15.08 -0.71
N LEU A 159 2.75 -14.18 -1.70
CA LEU A 159 2.08 -14.36 -2.99
C LEU A 159 2.64 -15.57 -3.75
N ARG A 160 3.97 -15.80 -3.70
CA ARG A 160 4.61 -16.97 -4.31
C ARG A 160 4.10 -18.27 -3.71
N ARG A 161 3.99 -18.35 -2.37
CA ARG A 161 3.43 -19.53 -1.68
C ARG A 161 1.97 -19.75 -2.05
N TRP A 162 1.20 -18.68 -2.16
CA TRP A 162 -0.22 -18.75 -2.48
C TRP A 162 -0.51 -19.16 -3.92
N THR A 163 0.35 -18.78 -4.89
CA THR A 163 0.08 -18.94 -6.32
C THR A 163 0.98 -19.95 -7.02
N GLY A 164 2.13 -20.30 -6.43
CA GLY A 164 3.19 -21.09 -7.09
C GLY A 164 3.93 -20.35 -8.20
N LYS A 165 3.65 -19.03 -8.42
CA LYS A 165 4.29 -18.22 -9.46
C LYS A 165 5.47 -17.44 -8.92
N LYS A 166 6.44 -17.14 -9.80
CA LYS A 166 7.52 -16.20 -9.48
C LYS A 166 6.95 -14.78 -9.34
N ILE A 167 7.19 -14.15 -8.21
CA ILE A 167 6.77 -12.78 -7.92
C ILE A 167 8.02 -11.93 -7.78
N VAL A 168 8.04 -10.79 -8.45
CA VAL A 168 9.13 -9.80 -8.34
C VAL A 168 8.84 -8.87 -7.17
N SER A 169 9.83 -8.60 -6.34
CA SER A 169 9.72 -7.58 -5.30
C SER A 169 10.34 -6.29 -5.79
N ILE A 170 9.55 -5.23 -5.89
CA ILE A 170 10.00 -3.86 -6.12
C ILE A 170 9.43 -3.01 -4.99
N PRO A 171 10.25 -2.66 -3.98
CA PRO A 171 9.76 -1.93 -2.81
C PRO A 171 9.16 -0.58 -3.19
N HIS A 172 8.06 -0.21 -2.53
CA HIS A 172 7.55 1.15 -2.64
C HIS A 172 8.57 2.16 -2.12
N GLY A 173 8.45 3.39 -2.59
CA GLY A 173 9.32 4.48 -2.20
C GLY A 173 8.73 5.38 -1.11
N PHE A 174 9.57 6.32 -0.69
CA PHE A 174 9.21 7.48 0.11
C PHE A 174 9.98 8.68 -0.44
N ASP A 175 9.32 9.82 -0.56
CA ASP A 175 9.96 11.08 -0.94
C ASP A 175 9.96 12.03 0.24
N ARG A 176 11.14 12.12 0.88
CA ARG A 176 11.36 12.97 2.05
C ARG A 176 11.13 14.45 1.74
N HIS A 177 11.55 14.91 0.55
CA HIS A 177 11.42 16.31 0.17
C HIS A 177 9.95 16.69 0.00
N VAL A 178 9.19 15.86 -0.70
CA VAL A 178 7.74 16.07 -0.89
C VAL A 178 6.98 15.98 0.43
N PHE A 179 7.33 15.01 1.29
CA PHE A 179 6.63 14.79 2.55
C PHE A 179 6.78 15.96 3.54
N PHE A 180 7.96 16.60 3.59
CA PHE A 180 8.24 17.70 4.51
C PHE A 180 8.17 19.10 3.85
N ALA A 181 7.73 19.20 2.59
CA ALA A 181 7.78 20.45 1.83
C ALA A 181 6.79 21.51 2.33
N ASP A 182 5.64 21.09 2.81
CA ASP A 182 4.55 22.01 3.15
C ASP A 182 4.73 22.56 4.58
N ALA A 183 5.01 23.84 4.65
CA ALA A 183 5.16 24.57 5.93
C ALA A 183 3.83 25.14 6.45
N THR A 184 2.71 24.90 5.75
CA THR A 184 1.39 25.37 6.20
C THR A 184 1.07 24.77 7.56
N PRO A 185 0.66 25.57 8.54
CA PRO A 185 0.31 25.05 9.86
C PRO A 185 -0.91 24.14 9.79
N LEU A 186 -0.99 23.23 10.76
CA LEU A 186 -2.18 22.39 10.93
C LEU A 186 -3.42 23.28 11.16
N PRO A 187 -4.61 22.82 10.74
CA PRO A 187 -5.87 23.50 11.11
C PRO A 187 -5.91 23.71 12.64
N GLU A 188 -6.34 24.88 13.06
CA GLU A 188 -6.30 25.30 14.47
C GLU A 188 -6.94 24.27 15.41
N ARG A 189 -8.09 23.68 15.01
CA ARG A 189 -8.77 22.63 15.76
C ARG A 189 -7.88 21.39 15.99
N VAL A 190 -7.06 21.03 15.00
CA VAL A 190 -6.15 19.87 15.10
C VAL A 190 -4.98 20.23 16.01
N GLN A 191 -4.41 21.44 15.84
CA GLN A 191 -3.33 21.93 16.66
C GLN A 191 -3.73 22.00 18.14
N GLN A 192 -4.90 22.57 18.45
CA GLN A 192 -5.43 22.62 19.83
C GLN A 192 -5.56 21.24 20.46
N LYS A 193 -6.01 20.24 19.70
CA LYS A 193 -6.07 18.86 20.19
C LYS A 193 -4.67 18.28 20.46
N LEU A 194 -3.71 18.57 19.59
CA LEU A 194 -2.33 18.12 19.77
C LEU A 194 -1.66 18.83 20.98
N ASP A 195 -1.95 20.09 21.24
CA ASP A 195 -1.36 20.85 22.33
C ASP A 195 -2.00 20.55 23.70
N SER A 196 -3.12 19.85 23.71
CA SER A 196 -3.74 19.41 24.95
C SER A 196 -2.83 18.45 25.71
N ASP A 197 -2.57 18.71 26.99
CA ASP A 197 -1.74 17.89 27.89
C ASP A 197 -0.28 17.66 27.40
N SER A 198 0.51 18.72 27.32
CA SER A 198 1.93 18.67 26.91
C SER A 198 2.81 17.71 27.74
N ASN A 199 2.41 17.36 28.96
CA ASN A 199 3.12 16.43 29.86
C ASN A 199 2.70 14.95 29.68
N ALA A 200 1.70 14.66 28.85
CA ALA A 200 1.28 13.29 28.57
C ALA A 200 2.27 12.57 27.65
N LEU A 201 2.35 11.23 27.77
CA LEU A 201 2.98 10.40 26.74
C LEU A 201 2.07 10.40 25.49
N ARG A 202 2.60 10.84 24.37
CA ARG A 202 1.88 11.10 23.13
C ARG A 202 2.11 9.95 22.15
N LEU A 203 1.12 9.08 22.01
CA LEU A 203 1.13 7.97 21.07
C LEU A 203 0.41 8.39 19.79
N LEU A 204 0.93 8.00 18.64
CA LEU A 204 0.32 8.25 17.33
C LEU A 204 -0.01 6.95 16.61
N PHE A 205 -1.22 6.86 16.09
CA PHE A 205 -1.61 5.81 15.14
C PHE A 205 -2.25 6.43 13.89
N VAL A 206 -1.52 6.35 12.77
CA VAL A 206 -1.95 6.89 11.47
C VAL A 206 -2.66 5.80 10.69
N SER A 207 -3.96 5.87 10.61
CA SER A 207 -4.78 4.91 9.87
C SER A 207 -6.22 5.41 9.71
N HIS A 208 -6.92 4.88 8.69
CA HIS A 208 -8.38 4.77 8.72
C HIS A 208 -8.78 3.59 9.61
N TYR A 209 -10.02 3.60 10.13
CA TYR A 209 -10.53 2.43 10.83
C TYR A 209 -10.81 1.30 9.85
N ASN A 210 -10.31 0.14 10.18
CA ASN A 210 -10.69 -1.16 9.60
C ASN A 210 -10.17 -2.29 10.51
N TYR A 211 -10.76 -3.49 10.39
CA TYR A 211 -10.49 -4.58 11.33
C TYR A 211 -9.02 -5.02 11.33
N TYR A 212 -8.37 -5.13 10.17
CA TYR A 212 -6.97 -5.56 10.09
C TYR A 212 -5.95 -4.54 10.65
N ARG A 213 -6.39 -3.33 10.97
CA ARG A 213 -5.60 -2.34 11.72
C ARG A 213 -5.58 -2.61 13.22
N ASN A 214 -6.45 -3.50 13.69
CA ASN A 214 -6.43 -4.10 15.04
C ASN A 214 -6.47 -3.04 16.17
N PHE A 215 -7.41 -2.10 16.05
CA PHE A 215 -7.62 -1.05 17.07
C PHE A 215 -7.84 -1.64 18.45
N GLU A 216 -8.50 -2.80 18.54
CA GLU A 216 -8.82 -3.47 19.78
C GLU A 216 -7.58 -3.79 20.61
N THR A 217 -6.50 -4.29 19.99
CA THR A 217 -5.24 -4.57 20.70
C THR A 217 -4.62 -3.28 21.24
N LEU A 218 -4.65 -2.19 20.46
CA LEU A 218 -4.12 -0.90 20.89
C LEU A 218 -4.93 -0.31 22.05
N LEU A 219 -6.27 -0.29 21.93
CA LEU A 219 -7.15 0.26 22.93
C LEU A 219 -7.07 -0.54 24.26
N ASN A 220 -7.03 -1.87 24.21
CA ASN A 220 -6.86 -2.71 25.40
C ASN A 220 -5.48 -2.54 26.08
N ALA A 221 -4.46 -2.07 25.38
CA ALA A 221 -3.14 -1.80 25.98
C ALA A 221 -3.13 -0.51 26.81
N LEU A 222 -3.98 0.49 26.50
CA LEU A 222 -3.94 1.82 27.16
C LEU A 222 -4.18 1.76 28.67
N PRO A 223 -5.19 1.04 29.21
CA PRO A 223 -5.36 0.92 30.68
C PRO A 223 -4.10 0.37 31.37
N ILE A 224 -3.44 -0.62 30.74
CA ILE A 224 -2.23 -1.25 31.29
C ILE A 224 -1.07 -0.25 31.30
N VAL A 225 -0.92 0.54 30.23
CA VAL A 225 0.13 1.58 30.15
C VAL A 225 -0.15 2.66 31.19
N ARG A 226 -1.40 3.14 31.31
CA ARG A 226 -1.81 4.15 32.29
C ARG A 226 -1.46 3.74 33.72
N GLU A 227 -1.85 2.53 34.09
CA GLU A 227 -1.64 1.99 35.44
C GLU A 227 -0.15 1.85 35.77
N ARG A 228 0.63 1.26 34.87
CA ARG A 228 2.04 0.91 35.14
C ARG A 228 3.00 2.07 34.92
N LEU A 229 2.65 3.06 34.09
CA LEU A 229 3.49 4.21 33.83
C LEU A 229 3.28 5.33 34.86
N GLY A 230 2.08 5.44 35.45
CA GLY A 230 1.74 6.51 36.38
C GLY A 230 1.75 7.90 35.77
N LYS A 231 1.64 7.99 34.43
CA LYS A 231 1.62 9.23 33.64
C LYS A 231 0.35 9.30 32.80
N LYS A 232 -0.09 10.52 32.49
CA LYS A 232 -1.11 10.73 31.48
C LYS A 232 -0.64 10.21 30.13
N ILE A 233 -1.57 9.66 29.35
CA ILE A 233 -1.34 9.17 27.98
C ILE A 233 -2.32 9.88 27.07
N ARG A 234 -1.90 10.15 25.84
CA ARG A 234 -2.75 10.59 24.75
C ARG A 234 -2.49 9.72 23.53
N LEU A 235 -3.49 9.05 23.05
CA LEU A 235 -3.47 8.32 21.78
C LEU A 235 -4.15 9.17 20.71
N PHE A 236 -3.37 9.65 19.76
CA PHE A 236 -3.86 10.42 18.61
C PHE A 236 -4.18 9.47 17.44
N LEU A 237 -5.43 9.53 16.96
CA LEU A 237 -5.92 8.77 15.82
C LEU A 237 -6.18 9.72 14.65
N THR A 238 -5.70 9.39 13.45
CA THR A 238 -5.97 10.18 12.23
C THR A 238 -7.26 9.79 11.53
N CYS A 239 -8.23 9.28 12.26
CA CYS A 239 -9.58 8.98 11.80
C CYS A 239 -10.60 9.34 12.87
N TYR A 240 -11.86 9.38 12.47
CA TYR A 240 -12.99 9.33 13.40
C TYR A 240 -13.49 7.91 13.51
N LEU A 241 -13.94 7.50 14.70
CA LEU A 241 -14.46 6.16 14.95
C LEU A 241 -15.97 6.09 14.64
N ARG A 242 -16.33 6.51 13.43
CA ARG A 242 -17.67 6.45 12.84
C ARG A 242 -17.55 5.79 11.47
N SER A 243 -18.46 4.87 11.15
CA SER A 243 -18.37 4.07 9.92
C SER A 243 -18.44 4.93 8.65
N GLU A 244 -19.25 5.99 8.64
CA GLU A 244 -19.38 6.92 7.50
C GLU A 244 -18.09 7.70 7.18
N ASP A 245 -17.20 7.89 8.16
CA ASP A 245 -15.95 8.63 7.99
C ASP A 245 -14.77 7.74 7.52
N ASN A 246 -14.99 6.43 7.36
CA ASN A 246 -13.94 5.48 7.03
C ASN A 246 -14.25 4.72 5.74
N PRO A 247 -13.23 4.41 4.92
CA PRO A 247 -13.44 3.62 3.70
C PRO A 247 -13.76 2.16 4.05
N GLY A 248 -14.68 1.59 3.29
CA GLY A 248 -15.12 0.21 3.49
C GLY A 248 -16.36 0.11 4.36
N SER A 249 -16.79 -1.14 4.63
CA SER A 249 -18.01 -1.43 5.40
C SER A 249 -17.64 -2.01 6.77
N TYR A 250 -16.74 -1.34 7.48
CA TYR A 250 -16.28 -1.74 8.82
C TYR A 250 -17.04 -0.98 9.90
N ARG A 251 -17.42 -1.65 10.99
CA ARG A 251 -18.18 -1.06 12.10
C ARG A 251 -17.24 -0.34 13.08
N ALA A 252 -16.91 0.91 12.78
CA ALA A 252 -15.98 1.71 13.60
C ALA A 252 -16.54 2.03 15.00
N GLU A 253 -17.86 2.01 15.16
CA GLU A 253 -18.57 2.21 16.43
C GLU A 253 -18.22 1.14 17.47
N GLU A 254 -17.79 -0.06 17.05
CA GLU A 254 -17.30 -1.11 17.95
C GLU A 254 -16.05 -0.65 18.73
N ALA A 255 -15.13 0.07 18.06
CA ALA A 255 -13.97 0.64 18.73
C ALA A 255 -14.36 1.81 19.65
N ALA A 256 -15.32 2.65 19.24
CA ALA A 256 -15.85 3.71 20.09
C ALA A 256 -16.50 3.15 21.35
N ALA A 257 -17.32 2.10 21.23
CA ALA A 257 -17.92 1.42 22.36
C ALA A 257 -16.89 0.75 23.29
N LEU A 258 -15.79 0.23 22.70
CA LEU A 258 -14.69 -0.33 23.49
C LEU A 258 -13.97 0.76 24.32
N ILE A 259 -13.78 1.96 23.78
CA ILE A 259 -13.21 3.10 24.51
C ILE A 259 -14.03 3.42 25.76
N GLU A 260 -15.35 3.51 25.62
CA GLU A 260 -16.24 3.76 26.75
C GLU A 260 -16.19 2.62 27.78
N LYS A 261 -16.23 1.37 27.32
CA LYS A 261 -16.14 0.17 28.19
C LYS A 261 -14.84 0.12 29.00
N LEU A 262 -13.71 0.54 28.39
CA LEU A 262 -12.40 0.55 29.05
C LEU A 262 -12.17 1.79 29.92
N GLY A 263 -13.07 2.78 29.89
CA GLY A 263 -12.93 4.05 30.62
C GLY A 263 -11.67 4.84 30.19
N ILE A 264 -11.38 4.86 28.88
CA ILE A 264 -10.20 5.51 28.30
C ILE A 264 -10.58 6.67 27.36
N ARG A 265 -11.77 7.23 27.52
CA ARG A 265 -12.25 8.31 26.62
C ARG A 265 -11.32 9.54 26.66
N ASP A 266 -10.78 9.84 27.82
CA ASP A 266 -9.87 10.97 28.00
C ASP A 266 -8.48 10.75 27.37
N GLU A 267 -8.07 9.50 27.19
CA GLU A 267 -6.79 9.16 26.58
C GLU A 267 -6.84 9.17 25.04
N VAL A 268 -8.00 8.97 24.43
CA VAL A 268 -8.13 8.83 22.98
C VAL A 268 -8.56 10.15 22.33
N VAL A 269 -7.75 10.65 21.41
CA VAL A 269 -7.98 11.90 20.68
C VAL A 269 -8.13 11.63 19.19
N GLU A 270 -9.34 11.77 18.68
CA GLU A 270 -9.66 11.63 17.26
C GLU A 270 -9.35 12.95 16.55
N LEU A 271 -8.29 12.98 15.74
CA LEU A 271 -7.89 14.15 14.93
C LEU A 271 -8.74 14.27 13.67
N GLY A 272 -9.25 13.14 13.16
CA GLY A 272 -9.87 13.03 11.85
C GLY A 272 -8.82 12.89 10.74
N THR A 273 -9.28 12.87 9.49
CA THR A 273 -8.40 12.76 8.32
C THR A 273 -7.51 13.99 8.18
N ILE A 274 -6.20 13.76 8.20
CA ILE A 274 -5.18 14.80 8.01
C ILE A 274 -4.70 14.74 6.55
N PRO A 275 -4.64 15.87 5.83
CA PRO A 275 -4.02 15.93 4.50
C PRO A 275 -2.59 15.42 4.55
N TYR A 276 -2.19 14.63 3.55
CA TYR A 276 -0.87 13.98 3.53
C TYR A 276 0.30 14.97 3.63
N ASN A 277 0.20 16.10 2.96
CA ASN A 277 1.20 17.18 2.98
C ASN A 277 1.37 17.83 4.37
N LEU A 278 0.38 17.72 5.26
CA LEU A 278 0.43 18.25 6.63
C LEU A 278 0.70 17.15 7.68
N LEU A 279 0.70 15.88 7.28
CA LEU A 279 0.78 14.76 8.20
C LEU A 279 2.10 14.74 8.99
N HIS A 280 3.19 15.24 8.40
CA HIS A 280 4.50 15.32 9.06
C HIS A 280 4.50 16.20 10.32
N HIS A 281 3.62 17.20 10.40
CA HIS A 281 3.46 18.01 11.64
C HIS A 281 2.91 17.15 12.79
N VAL A 282 1.97 16.23 12.48
CA VAL A 282 1.39 15.32 13.47
C VAL A 282 2.43 14.32 13.95
N TYR A 283 3.24 13.75 13.05
CA TYR A 283 4.34 12.84 13.43
C TYR A 283 5.34 13.54 14.37
N ARG A 284 5.73 14.78 14.07
CA ARG A 284 6.66 15.56 14.89
C ARG A 284 6.09 15.99 16.24
N SER A 285 4.78 15.97 16.38
CA SER A 285 4.09 16.37 17.63
C SER A 285 3.90 15.21 18.60
N CYS A 286 4.38 14.00 18.31
CA CYS A 286 4.17 12.80 19.14
C CYS A 286 5.50 12.20 19.60
N ASP A 287 5.44 11.34 20.62
CA ASP A 287 6.63 10.70 21.23
C ASP A 287 6.88 9.31 20.66
N VAL A 288 5.82 8.58 20.29
CA VAL A 288 5.90 7.18 19.82
C VAL A 288 4.85 6.94 18.76
N TYR A 289 5.26 6.37 17.64
CA TYR A 289 4.34 5.79 16.65
C TYR A 289 4.01 4.35 17.02
N VAL A 290 2.73 4.00 16.99
CA VAL A 290 2.27 2.64 17.32
C VAL A 290 1.44 2.08 16.17
N THR A 291 1.72 0.83 15.75
CA THR A 291 0.87 0.12 14.78
C THR A 291 0.62 -1.34 15.20
N PRO A 292 -0.62 -1.69 15.52
CA PRO A 292 -1.00 -3.05 15.90
C PRO A 292 -1.50 -3.89 14.70
N ALA A 293 -1.43 -3.39 13.48
CA ALA A 293 -1.95 -4.07 12.28
C ALA A 293 -1.49 -5.53 12.19
N TYR A 294 -2.38 -6.40 11.70
CA TYR A 294 -2.08 -7.82 11.47
C TYR A 294 -2.07 -8.23 9.99
N ALA A 295 -2.34 -7.30 9.07
CA ALA A 295 -2.21 -7.51 7.63
C ALA A 295 -1.69 -6.23 6.96
N GLU A 296 -0.58 -6.35 6.24
CA GLU A 296 0.08 -5.26 5.53
C GLU A 296 0.86 -5.78 4.33
N THR A 297 1.19 -4.88 3.39
CA THR A 297 2.03 -5.20 2.22
C THR A 297 3.33 -4.39 2.19
N PHE A 298 3.32 -3.17 2.74
CA PHE A 298 4.48 -2.28 2.82
C PHE A 298 4.45 -1.41 4.08
N ALA A 299 3.27 -0.89 4.48
CA ALA A 299 3.09 -0.01 5.64
C ALA A 299 3.82 1.35 5.51
N HIS A 300 3.39 2.20 4.56
CA HIS A 300 3.90 3.57 4.38
C HIS A 300 4.03 4.38 5.68
N PRO A 301 3.06 4.33 6.64
CA PRO A 301 3.18 5.07 7.89
C PRO A 301 4.40 4.72 8.72
N LEU A 302 4.97 3.52 8.58
CA LEU A 302 6.24 3.17 9.25
C LEU A 302 7.41 3.95 8.67
N VAL A 303 7.47 4.09 7.33
CA VAL A 303 8.53 4.86 6.68
C VAL A 303 8.38 6.35 7.00
N GLU A 304 7.17 6.86 7.04
CA GLU A 304 6.84 8.24 7.43
C GLU A 304 7.25 8.53 8.88
N ALA A 305 6.96 7.61 9.82
CA ALA A 305 7.39 7.71 11.22
C ALA A 305 8.92 7.69 11.33
N MET A 306 9.59 6.75 10.66
CA MET A 306 11.06 6.67 10.61
C MET A 306 11.68 7.96 10.07
N ALA A 307 11.18 8.48 8.94
CA ALA A 307 11.67 9.71 8.34
C ALA A 307 11.44 10.94 9.21
N SER A 308 10.40 10.94 10.04
CA SER A 308 10.09 11.98 11.01
C SER A 308 10.92 11.86 12.30
N GLY A 309 11.74 10.81 12.45
CA GLY A 309 12.50 10.53 13.65
C GLY A 309 11.65 10.06 14.83
N LEU A 310 10.42 9.60 14.58
CA LEU A 310 9.51 9.12 15.60
C LEU A 310 9.79 7.65 15.94
N PRO A 311 10.15 7.30 17.19
CA PRO A 311 10.35 5.91 17.60
C PRO A 311 9.11 5.06 17.39
N ILE A 312 9.30 3.79 17.00
CA ILE A 312 8.22 2.92 16.54
C ILE A 312 8.04 1.72 17.48
N VAL A 313 6.78 1.42 17.81
CA VAL A 313 6.33 0.13 18.35
C VAL A 313 5.37 -0.50 17.34
N ALA A 314 5.75 -1.63 16.76
CA ALA A 314 5.00 -2.28 15.70
C ALA A 314 4.66 -3.74 16.06
N SER A 315 3.53 -4.23 15.55
CA SER A 315 3.21 -5.65 15.64
C SER A 315 4.29 -6.50 14.95
N ASP A 316 4.61 -7.65 15.53
CA ASP A 316 5.60 -8.59 15.00
C ASP A 316 5.07 -9.28 13.75
N MET A 317 5.23 -8.61 12.62
CA MET A 317 4.90 -9.10 11.29
C MET A 317 6.17 -9.14 10.42
N PRO A 318 6.30 -10.13 9.55
CA PRO A 318 7.44 -10.21 8.64
C PRO A 318 7.63 -8.93 7.80
N VAL A 319 6.55 -8.30 7.32
CA VAL A 319 6.63 -7.04 6.57
C VAL A 319 7.07 -5.86 7.44
N HIS A 320 6.62 -5.76 8.70
CA HIS A 320 7.08 -4.70 9.61
C HIS A 320 8.56 -4.85 9.93
N ARG A 321 9.03 -6.10 10.13
CA ARG A 321 10.46 -6.38 10.30
C ARG A 321 11.28 -6.07 9.06
N GLU A 322 10.75 -6.34 7.86
CA GLU A 322 11.42 -5.99 6.60
C GLU A 322 11.56 -4.47 6.46
N ILE A 323 10.50 -3.71 6.76
CA ILE A 323 10.51 -2.26 6.59
C ILE A 323 11.35 -1.57 7.66
N CYS A 324 11.14 -1.85 8.93
CA CYS A 324 11.81 -1.15 10.03
C CYS A 324 13.15 -1.77 10.43
N GLY A 325 13.36 -3.07 10.23
CA GLY A 325 14.59 -3.76 10.70
C GLY A 325 14.79 -3.56 12.21
N GLN A 326 15.90 -2.93 12.58
CA GLN A 326 16.26 -2.63 13.98
C GLN A 326 15.72 -1.27 14.46
N ALA A 327 15.00 -0.52 13.62
CA ALA A 327 14.47 0.81 13.94
C ALA A 327 13.11 0.79 14.67
N ALA A 328 12.66 -0.37 15.16
CA ALA A 328 11.40 -0.51 15.88
C ALA A 328 11.50 -1.56 17.00
N LEU A 329 10.67 -1.40 18.02
CA LEU A 329 10.35 -2.47 18.97
C LEU A 329 9.14 -3.25 18.46
N TYR A 330 9.14 -4.57 18.70
CA TYR A 330 8.08 -5.46 18.18
C TYR A 330 7.35 -6.14 19.34
N PHE A 331 6.06 -6.43 19.09
CA PHE A 331 5.20 -7.15 20.03
C PHE A 331 4.31 -8.16 19.29
N SER A 332 3.87 -9.22 19.96
CA SER A 332 2.94 -10.22 19.40
C SER A 332 1.62 -9.56 18.99
N ARG A 333 1.22 -9.71 17.74
CA ARG A 333 0.14 -8.98 17.03
C ARG A 333 -1.17 -8.78 17.79
N PHE A 334 -1.52 -9.71 18.67
CA PHE A 334 -2.79 -9.71 19.40
C PHE A 334 -2.59 -9.66 20.92
N SER A 335 -1.41 -9.18 21.40
CA SER A 335 -1.10 -9.08 22.83
C SER A 335 -1.05 -7.63 23.29
N PRO A 336 -2.13 -7.12 23.95
CA PRO A 336 -2.11 -5.82 24.61
C PRO A 336 -1.04 -5.72 25.69
N GLU A 337 -0.71 -6.83 26.37
CA GLU A 337 0.29 -6.90 27.44
C GLU A 337 1.70 -6.69 26.89
N GLU A 338 2.04 -7.32 25.76
CA GLU A 338 3.35 -7.09 25.13
C GLU A 338 3.44 -5.69 24.53
N LEU A 339 2.38 -5.21 23.86
CA LEU A 339 2.30 -3.84 23.37
C LEU A 339 2.54 -2.84 24.49
N SER A 340 1.82 -2.98 25.62
CA SER A 340 1.97 -2.10 26.77
C SER A 340 3.40 -2.13 27.34
N ARG A 341 4.03 -3.32 27.40
CA ARG A 341 5.40 -3.49 27.87
C ARG A 341 6.40 -2.70 26.98
N GLN A 342 6.24 -2.80 25.65
CA GLN A 342 7.11 -2.06 24.71
C GLN A 342 6.92 -0.53 24.84
N ILE A 343 5.68 -0.06 24.92
CA ILE A 343 5.37 1.36 25.12
C ILE A 343 5.99 1.88 26.43
N ILE A 344 5.83 1.14 27.54
CA ILE A 344 6.38 1.52 28.86
C ILE A 344 7.90 1.52 28.83
N GLY A 345 8.53 0.50 28.24
CA GLY A 345 9.98 0.43 28.07
C GLY A 345 10.53 1.64 27.31
N MET A 346 9.89 1.98 26.20
CA MET A 346 10.26 3.14 25.39
C MET A 346 10.04 4.47 26.13
N ALA A 347 8.94 4.61 26.87
CA ALA A 347 8.64 5.81 27.64
C ALA A 347 9.67 6.07 28.77
N LYS A 348 10.21 5.00 29.37
CA LYS A 348 11.19 5.08 30.47
C LYS A 348 12.63 5.26 30.01
N SER A 349 12.98 4.99 28.76
CA SER A 349 14.35 5.06 28.24
C SER A 349 14.49 6.11 27.15
N ALA A 350 15.08 7.26 27.48
CA ALA A 350 15.42 8.30 26.51
C ALA A 350 16.44 7.79 25.48
N ASP A 351 17.44 7.02 25.94
CA ASP A 351 18.48 6.45 25.06
C ASP A 351 17.88 5.50 24.03
N CYS A 352 16.93 4.65 24.44
CA CYS A 352 16.22 3.76 23.51
C CYS A 352 15.46 4.59 22.44
N ARG A 353 14.75 5.64 22.83
CA ARG A 353 14.05 6.52 21.87
C ARG A 353 15.02 7.19 20.91
N LEU A 354 16.13 7.74 21.39
CA LEU A 354 17.13 8.39 20.55
C LEU A 354 17.78 7.39 19.59
N GLN A 355 18.12 6.19 20.03
CA GLN A 355 18.68 5.14 19.20
C GLN A 355 17.71 4.73 18.08
N LEU A 356 16.44 4.45 18.42
CA LEU A 356 15.43 4.04 17.44
C LEU A 356 15.11 5.17 16.46
N SER A 357 15.05 6.42 16.92
CA SER A 357 14.89 7.60 16.06
C SER A 357 16.02 7.69 15.04
N HIS A 358 17.27 7.61 15.48
CA HIS A 358 18.44 7.68 14.61
C HIS A 358 18.46 6.54 13.58
N LEU A 359 18.24 5.28 14.03
CA LEU A 359 18.15 4.12 13.14
C LEU A 359 17.00 4.27 12.14
N GLY A 360 15.86 4.81 12.57
CA GLY A 360 14.71 5.06 11.71
C GLY A 360 15.01 6.07 10.59
N ILE A 361 15.62 7.20 10.94
CA ILE A 361 16.00 8.22 9.94
C ILE A 361 16.93 7.63 8.88
N ILE A 362 17.95 6.87 9.30
CA ILE A 362 18.88 6.20 8.37
C ILE A 362 18.10 5.22 7.48
N ARG A 363 17.28 4.35 8.08
CA ARG A 363 16.53 3.30 7.36
C ARG A 363 15.54 3.89 6.36
N SER A 364 14.90 5.01 6.66
CA SER A 364 13.93 5.65 5.75
C SER A 364 14.54 6.06 4.40
N ASN A 365 15.86 6.28 4.33
CA ASN A 365 16.56 6.65 3.08
C ASN A 365 16.72 5.47 2.10
N ASP A 366 16.48 4.24 2.55
CA ASP A 366 16.54 3.06 1.68
C ASP A 366 15.33 2.97 0.72
N PHE A 367 14.27 3.76 0.99
CA PHE A 367 13.03 3.75 0.22
C PHE A 367 12.99 4.94 -0.74
N SER A 368 12.90 4.68 -2.05
CA SER A 368 12.93 5.72 -3.09
C SER A 368 11.93 5.41 -4.19
N TRP A 369 11.06 6.37 -4.52
CA TRP A 369 10.15 6.25 -5.65
C TRP A 369 10.88 6.29 -7.00
N ALA A 370 11.99 7.01 -7.09
CA ALA A 370 12.84 7.01 -8.30
C ALA A 370 13.38 5.60 -8.56
N LYS A 371 13.98 4.96 -7.53
CA LYS A 371 14.48 3.59 -7.63
C LYS A 371 13.37 2.58 -7.95
N HIS A 372 12.19 2.70 -7.30
CA HIS A 372 11.03 1.89 -7.62
C HIS A 372 10.64 1.99 -9.10
N THR A 373 10.59 3.22 -9.63
CA THR A 373 10.21 3.46 -11.02
C THR A 373 11.27 2.96 -12.00
N ASP A 374 12.56 3.10 -11.67
CA ASP A 374 13.66 2.56 -12.48
C ASP A 374 13.58 1.04 -12.59
N GLU A 375 13.44 0.33 -11.47
CA GLU A 375 13.31 -1.13 -11.44
C GLU A 375 12.05 -1.60 -12.19
N LEU A 376 10.96 -0.85 -12.12
CA LEU A 376 9.71 -1.16 -12.86
C LEU A 376 9.89 -1.00 -14.37
N ILE A 377 10.58 0.06 -14.82
CA ILE A 377 10.90 0.31 -16.23
C ILE A 377 11.87 -0.75 -16.75
N GLU A 378 12.88 -1.13 -15.98
CA GLU A 378 13.80 -2.21 -16.33
C GLU A 378 13.07 -3.53 -16.56
N LEU A 379 12.16 -3.89 -15.65
CA LEU A 379 11.32 -5.08 -15.77
C LEU A 379 10.45 -5.01 -17.04
N ALA A 380 9.80 -3.87 -17.28
CA ALA A 380 8.98 -3.65 -18.48
C ALA A 380 9.79 -3.82 -19.77
N THR A 381 10.98 -3.21 -19.82
CA THR A 381 11.91 -3.29 -20.96
C THR A 381 12.35 -4.74 -21.22
N ALA A 382 12.65 -5.48 -20.16
CA ALA A 382 13.04 -6.89 -20.28
C ALA A 382 11.90 -7.76 -20.87
N LEU A 383 10.66 -7.52 -20.45
CA LEU A 383 9.49 -8.24 -20.97
C LEU A 383 9.21 -7.93 -22.45
N VAL A 384 9.29 -6.66 -22.85
CA VAL A 384 9.11 -6.23 -24.24
C VAL A 384 10.17 -6.89 -25.13
N ARG A 385 11.44 -6.86 -24.73
CA ARG A 385 12.54 -7.51 -25.48
C ARG A 385 12.37 -9.03 -25.58
N SER A 386 11.94 -9.68 -24.51
CA SER A 386 11.68 -11.13 -24.49
C SER A 386 10.59 -11.52 -25.46
N ARG A 387 9.49 -10.76 -25.51
CA ARG A 387 8.37 -11.02 -26.46
C ARG A 387 8.79 -10.80 -27.90
N ALA A 388 9.56 -9.78 -28.19
CA ALA A 388 10.09 -9.53 -29.55
C ALA A 388 10.94 -10.70 -30.05
N ARG A 389 11.87 -11.20 -29.22
CA ARG A 389 12.70 -12.39 -29.57
C ARG A 389 11.87 -13.65 -29.84
N LEU A 390 10.86 -13.89 -29.03
CA LEU A 390 9.96 -15.05 -29.23
C LEU A 390 9.18 -14.94 -30.56
N PHE A 391 8.79 -13.74 -30.94
CA PHE A 391 8.11 -13.50 -32.23
C PHE A 391 9.06 -13.74 -33.42
N GLU A 392 10.29 -13.19 -33.36
CA GLU A 392 11.33 -13.40 -34.39
C GLU A 392 11.64 -14.91 -34.59
N THR A 393 11.82 -15.64 -33.49
CA THR A 393 12.08 -17.07 -33.51
C THR A 393 10.92 -17.84 -34.18
N ARG A 394 9.67 -17.49 -33.86
CA ARG A 394 8.49 -18.11 -34.47
C ARG A 394 8.38 -17.84 -35.98
N VAL A 395 8.70 -16.63 -36.41
CA VAL A 395 8.69 -16.24 -37.83
C VAL A 395 9.78 -16.99 -38.61
N LEU A 396 10.96 -17.15 -38.03
CA LEU A 396 12.08 -17.86 -38.63
C LEU A 396 11.76 -19.38 -38.77
N THR A 397 11.18 -19.98 -37.73
CA THR A 397 10.78 -21.40 -37.78
C THR A 397 9.61 -21.65 -38.75
N ALA A 398 8.68 -20.71 -38.89
CA ALA A 398 7.60 -20.80 -39.86
C ALA A 398 8.12 -20.70 -41.31
N LYS A 399 9.13 -19.85 -41.59
CA LYS A 399 9.75 -19.74 -42.92
C LYS A 399 10.58 -20.98 -43.27
N SER A 400 11.35 -21.55 -42.35
CA SER A 400 12.12 -22.78 -42.58
C SER A 400 11.25 -24.04 -42.79
N GLY A 401 10.02 -24.06 -42.26
CA GLY A 401 9.05 -25.14 -42.48
C GLY A 401 8.34 -25.06 -43.84
N SER A 402 8.26 -23.87 -44.46
CA SER A 402 7.68 -23.71 -45.80
C SER A 402 8.63 -24.08 -46.96
N ASP A 403 9.94 -24.04 -46.73
CA ASP A 403 10.95 -24.36 -47.74
C ASP A 403 11.22 -25.87 -47.88
N VAL A 404 10.68 -26.73 -47.02
CA VAL A 404 10.84 -28.19 -47.07
C VAL A 404 9.73 -28.87 -47.87
N GLN A 405 8.63 -28.19 -48.20
CA GLN A 405 7.53 -28.77 -48.96
C GLN A 405 7.58 -28.58 -50.47
N THR A 406 8.61 -27.93 -51.04
CA THR A 406 8.70 -27.66 -52.48
C THR A 406 9.79 -28.47 -53.24
N VAL A 407 10.35 -29.54 -52.63
CA VAL A 407 11.31 -30.44 -53.30
C VAL A 407 10.85 -31.88 -53.19
N GLY A 408 9.72 -32.17 -53.78
CA GLY A 408 9.16 -33.53 -53.74
C GLY A 408 8.10 -33.86 -54.77
N GLU A 409 8.25 -33.34 -56.00
CA GLU A 409 7.52 -33.85 -57.16
C GLU A 409 8.23 -33.46 -58.46
N ILE A 410 9.25 -34.23 -58.81
CA ILE A 410 9.68 -34.48 -60.19
C ILE A 410 10.51 -35.76 -60.15
N GLY A 411 9.90 -36.86 -60.59
CA GLY A 411 10.61 -38.12 -60.78
C GLY A 411 9.61 -39.22 -61.07
#